data_a531a78aad74fb5dfcb41ab0052ba52c
#
_entry.id   a531a78aad74fb5dfcb41ab0052ba52c
#
_cell.length_a   1.000
_cell.length_b   1.000
_cell.length_c   1.000
_cell.angle_alpha   90.00
_cell.angle_beta   90.00
_cell.angle_gamma   90.00
#
_symmetry.space_group_name_H-M   'P 1'
#
loop_
_entity.id
_entity.type
_entity.pdbx_description
1 polymer ?
#
loop_
_entity_poly.entity_id
_entity_poly.type
_entity_poly.pdbx_seq_one_letter_code
_entity_poly.pdbx_strand_id
1 'polypeptide(L)'
;MAKNTEIERKFLVKSDAFIAQATTSYEIMQGYLCKDPEKTIRVRIRDTRAFLTIKSSLLRDGIAKFEWEKEIDLSDAKELMKICLPGAISKTRYIIKVKGERLKVKGERTKDKGDSLKWEVDVFHGRLEGRVLAEIELSDEDEAFERPDWLGEEVTGQPQYYNANM
;
A
#
# COMPACT_ATOMS: atom_id res chain seq x y z
N MET A 1 20.60 -2.70 -7.25
CA MET A 1 19.40 -2.42 -6.44
C MET A 1 18.64 -3.71 -6.19
N ALA A 2 18.22 -3.91 -4.96
CA ALA A 2 17.42 -5.08 -4.61
C ALA A 2 16.07 -5.03 -5.35
N LYS A 3 15.67 -6.16 -5.94
CA LYS A 3 14.39 -6.31 -6.67
C LYS A 3 13.15 -6.02 -5.84
N ASN A 4 13.29 -5.97 -4.52
CA ASN A 4 12.19 -5.92 -3.56
C ASN A 4 12.28 -4.69 -2.66
N THR A 5 12.57 -3.53 -3.26
CA THR A 5 12.62 -2.25 -2.56
C THR A 5 11.31 -1.50 -2.77
N GLU A 6 10.78 -0.91 -1.73
CA GLU A 6 9.54 -0.14 -1.77
C GLU A 6 9.80 1.28 -1.25
N ILE A 7 9.38 2.27 -2.02
CA ILE A 7 9.39 3.68 -1.63
C ILE A 7 7.95 4.16 -1.72
N GLU A 8 7.32 4.44 -0.59
CA GLU A 8 5.95 4.92 -0.58
C GLU A 8 5.80 6.19 0.25
N ARG A 9 4.85 7.03 -0.14
CA ARG A 9 4.44 8.19 0.64
C ARG A 9 2.97 8.06 0.99
N LYS A 10 2.63 8.51 2.18
CA LYS A 10 1.30 8.33 2.78
C LYS A 10 0.70 9.68 3.16
N PHE A 11 -0.60 9.82 2.92
CA PHE A 11 -1.33 11.07 3.12
C PHE A 11 -2.69 10.82 3.77
N LEU A 12 -3.16 11.81 4.50
CA LEU A 12 -4.56 11.89 4.88
C LEU A 12 -5.40 12.31 3.66
N VAL A 13 -6.70 12.14 3.74
CA VAL A 13 -7.64 12.44 2.65
C VAL A 13 -8.68 13.44 3.15
N LYS A 14 -8.89 14.53 2.39
CA LYS A 14 -9.78 15.64 2.80
C LYS A 14 -11.24 15.44 2.41
N SER A 15 -11.50 14.70 1.33
CA SER A 15 -12.85 14.53 0.79
C SER A 15 -12.99 13.18 0.09
N ASP A 16 -14.20 12.82 -0.28
CA ASP A 16 -14.51 11.59 -1.01
C ASP A 16 -14.46 11.72 -2.53
N ALA A 17 -13.95 12.85 -3.03
CA ALA A 17 -13.88 13.09 -4.47
C ALA A 17 -13.07 12.05 -5.24
N PHE A 18 -12.14 11.34 -4.57
CA PHE A 18 -11.36 10.26 -5.19
C PHE A 18 -12.25 9.12 -5.70
N ILE A 19 -13.41 8.89 -5.09
CA ILE A 19 -14.30 7.78 -5.47
C ILE A 19 -14.74 7.89 -6.93
N ALA A 20 -15.12 9.09 -7.36
CA ALA A 20 -15.53 9.35 -8.73
C ALA A 20 -14.36 9.22 -9.73
N GLN A 21 -13.13 9.37 -9.27
CA GLN A 21 -11.93 9.28 -10.10
C GLN A 21 -11.34 7.88 -10.15
N ALA A 22 -11.82 6.97 -9.32
CA ALA A 22 -11.28 5.62 -9.24
C ALA A 22 -11.55 4.83 -10.52
N THR A 23 -10.51 4.12 -10.99
CA THR A 23 -10.63 3.21 -12.13
C THR A 23 -11.09 1.83 -11.72
N THR A 24 -10.81 1.44 -10.49
CA THR A 24 -11.24 0.16 -9.91
C THR A 24 -11.17 0.23 -8.38
N SER A 25 -11.76 -0.76 -7.73
CA SER A 25 -11.66 -0.92 -6.29
C SER A 25 -11.58 -2.40 -5.92
N TYR A 26 -11.00 -2.68 -4.75
CA TYR A 26 -10.86 -4.03 -4.21
C TYR A 26 -11.33 -4.06 -2.77
N GLU A 27 -12.02 -5.14 -2.40
CA GLU A 27 -12.28 -5.45 -1.00
C GLU A 27 -11.07 -6.19 -0.43
N ILE A 28 -10.52 -5.68 0.67
CA ILE A 28 -9.33 -6.24 1.29
C ILE A 28 -9.62 -6.63 2.73
N MET A 29 -9.25 -7.85 3.09
CA MET A 29 -9.14 -8.30 4.46
C MET A 29 -7.71 -8.76 4.70
N GLN A 30 -7.08 -8.26 5.76
CA GLN A 30 -5.70 -8.61 6.05
C GLN A 30 -5.44 -8.76 7.53
N GLY A 31 -4.51 -9.64 7.86
CA GLY A 31 -4.05 -9.87 9.21
C GLY A 31 -2.55 -10.11 9.23
N TYR A 32 -1.96 -10.00 10.41
CA TYR A 32 -0.52 -10.19 10.58
C TYR A 32 -0.23 -11.45 11.36
N LEU A 33 0.67 -12.28 10.82
CA LEU A 33 1.23 -13.43 11.55
C LEU A 33 2.38 -12.99 12.44
N CYS A 34 3.04 -11.90 12.10
CA CYS A 34 4.15 -11.35 12.85
C CYS A 34 4.16 -9.82 12.70
N LYS A 35 4.33 -9.10 13.82
CA LYS A 35 4.38 -7.64 13.87
C LYS A 35 5.63 -7.14 14.60
N ASP A 36 6.77 -7.74 14.35
CA ASP A 36 8.02 -7.22 14.89
C ASP A 36 8.33 -5.84 14.30
N PRO A 37 8.95 -4.93 15.06
CA PRO A 37 9.34 -3.61 14.53
C PRO A 37 10.21 -3.69 13.28
N GLU A 38 11.00 -4.74 13.15
CA GLU A 38 11.94 -4.91 12.04
C GLU A 38 11.41 -5.82 10.93
N LYS A 39 10.35 -6.57 11.20
CA LYS A 39 9.83 -7.55 10.25
C LYS A 39 8.34 -7.81 10.46
N THR A 40 7.57 -7.73 9.40
CA THR A 40 6.16 -8.07 9.41
C THR A 40 5.86 -9.20 8.43
N ILE A 41 4.92 -10.07 8.80
CA ILE A 41 4.40 -11.12 7.92
C ILE A 41 2.89 -10.94 7.86
N ARG A 42 2.36 -10.67 6.67
CA ARG A 42 0.96 -10.32 6.45
C ARG A 42 0.30 -11.31 5.50
N VAL A 43 -0.90 -11.74 5.84
CA VAL A 43 -1.81 -12.42 4.93
C VAL A 43 -2.86 -11.42 4.48
N ARG A 44 -3.10 -11.35 3.17
CA ARG A 44 -4.12 -10.45 2.59
C ARG A 44 -4.99 -11.23 1.64
N ILE A 45 -6.29 -11.09 1.80
CA ILE A 45 -7.28 -11.53 0.83
C ILE A 45 -7.79 -10.28 0.12
N ARG A 46 -7.62 -10.26 -1.19
CA ARG A 46 -8.11 -9.18 -2.06
C ARG A 46 -9.12 -9.75 -3.02
N ASP A 47 -10.39 -9.48 -2.78
CA ASP A 47 -11.52 -10.10 -3.49
C ASP A 47 -11.42 -11.64 -3.43
N THR A 48 -11.07 -12.28 -4.53
CA THR A 48 -10.95 -13.75 -4.63
C THR A 48 -9.50 -14.23 -4.65
N ARG A 49 -8.52 -13.33 -4.54
CA ARG A 49 -7.09 -13.65 -4.57
C ARG A 49 -6.46 -13.42 -3.21
N ALA A 50 -5.39 -14.13 -2.94
CA ALA A 50 -4.73 -14.04 -1.64
C ALA A 50 -3.21 -13.96 -1.79
N PHE A 51 -2.58 -13.26 -0.85
CA PHE A 51 -1.15 -12.95 -0.90
C PHE A 51 -0.52 -13.08 0.48
N LEU A 52 0.71 -13.61 0.51
CA LEU A 52 1.56 -13.59 1.69
C LEU A 52 2.67 -12.57 1.45
N THR A 53 2.81 -11.62 2.35
CA THR A 53 3.78 -10.52 2.22
C THR A 53 4.70 -10.48 3.42
N ILE A 54 6.00 -10.42 3.17
CA ILE A 54 7.03 -10.24 4.20
C ILE A 54 7.71 -8.90 3.93
N LYS A 55 7.70 -8.02 4.94
CA LYS A 55 8.42 -6.75 4.90
C LYS A 55 9.48 -6.72 6.00
N SER A 56 10.62 -6.16 5.67
CA SER A 56 11.72 -6.03 6.63
C SER A 56 12.42 -4.69 6.48
N SER A 57 12.73 -4.07 7.61
CA SER A 57 13.53 -2.84 7.66
C SER A 57 15.02 -3.13 7.89
N LEU A 58 15.44 -4.39 7.79
CA LEU A 58 16.81 -4.83 8.08
C LEU A 58 17.82 -4.52 6.97
N LEU A 59 17.42 -3.83 5.91
CA LEU A 59 18.38 -3.36 4.91
C LEU A 59 19.25 -2.25 5.50
N ARG A 60 20.55 -2.40 5.35
CA ARG A 60 21.58 -1.59 6.03
C ARG A 60 21.57 -0.10 5.70
N ASP A 61 20.95 0.32 4.61
CA ASP A 61 20.89 1.72 4.21
C ASP A 61 19.77 2.53 4.90
N GLY A 62 18.86 1.86 5.61
CA GLY A 62 17.82 2.47 6.43
C GLY A 62 16.73 3.22 5.65
N ILE A 63 16.86 3.38 4.36
CA ILE A 63 15.95 4.15 3.51
C ILE A 63 14.98 3.22 2.78
N ALA A 64 15.50 2.12 2.26
CA ALA A 64 14.72 1.16 1.50
C ALA A 64 14.32 -0.04 2.38
N LYS A 65 13.08 -0.46 2.28
CA LYS A 65 12.57 -1.63 3.00
C LYS A 65 12.52 -2.82 2.05
N PHE A 66 12.94 -3.97 2.54
CA PHE A 66 12.76 -5.23 1.82
C PHE A 66 11.27 -5.58 1.78
N GLU A 67 10.76 -5.94 0.63
CA GLU A 67 9.42 -6.50 0.47
C GLU A 67 9.48 -7.75 -0.41
N TRP A 68 8.87 -8.82 0.07
CA TRP A 68 8.69 -10.06 -0.68
C TRP A 68 7.20 -10.42 -0.61
N GLU A 69 6.61 -10.72 -1.76
CA GLU A 69 5.20 -11.09 -1.84
C GLU A 69 5.01 -12.26 -2.78
N LYS A 70 4.13 -13.17 -2.39
CA LYS A 70 3.74 -14.32 -3.20
C LYS A 70 2.24 -14.53 -3.12
N GLU A 71 1.63 -14.77 -4.27
CA GLU A 71 0.23 -15.22 -4.31
C GLU A 71 0.13 -16.63 -3.75
N ILE A 72 -0.87 -16.85 -2.89
CA ILE A 72 -1.16 -18.15 -2.28
C ILE A 72 -2.61 -18.52 -2.58
N ASP A 73 -2.95 -19.80 -2.37
CA ASP A 73 -4.32 -20.27 -2.53
C ASP A 73 -5.25 -19.59 -1.52
N LEU A 74 -6.44 -19.23 -1.97
CA LEU A 74 -7.44 -18.60 -1.10
C LEU A 74 -7.78 -19.48 0.10
N SER A 75 -7.84 -20.80 -0.08
CA SER A 75 -8.10 -21.74 1.02
C SER A 75 -6.99 -21.68 2.08
N ASP A 76 -5.73 -21.60 1.67
CA ASP A 76 -4.60 -21.47 2.60
C ASP A 76 -4.67 -20.13 3.33
N ALA A 77 -5.00 -19.05 2.63
CA ALA A 77 -5.14 -17.74 3.25
C ALA A 77 -6.22 -17.72 4.33
N LYS A 78 -7.36 -18.37 4.09
CA LYS A 78 -8.44 -18.48 5.07
C LYS A 78 -7.98 -19.22 6.33
N GLU A 79 -7.19 -20.27 6.17
CA GLU A 79 -6.62 -20.99 7.31
C GLU A 79 -5.60 -20.12 8.08
N LEU A 80 -4.73 -19.42 7.36
CA LEU A 80 -3.75 -18.53 7.97
C LEU A 80 -4.42 -17.35 8.69
N MET A 81 -5.53 -16.83 8.18
CA MET A 81 -6.28 -15.75 8.85
C MET A 81 -6.75 -16.16 10.24
N LYS A 82 -7.03 -17.44 10.46
CA LYS A 82 -7.47 -17.95 11.78
C LYS A 82 -6.38 -17.86 12.85
N ILE A 83 -5.11 -17.87 12.46
CA ILE A 83 -3.97 -17.83 13.38
C ILE A 83 -3.29 -16.45 13.39
N CYS A 84 -3.82 -15.47 12.69
CA CYS A 84 -3.30 -14.10 12.72
C CYS A 84 -3.44 -13.50 14.12
N LEU A 85 -2.54 -12.56 14.42
CA LEU A 85 -2.62 -11.75 15.63
C LEU A 85 -3.93 -10.95 15.63
N PRO A 86 -4.45 -10.57 16.81
CA PRO A 86 -5.63 -9.71 16.90
C PRO A 86 -5.43 -8.39 16.14
N GLY A 87 -6.50 -7.86 15.57
CA GLY A 87 -6.46 -6.59 14.86
C GLY A 87 -6.49 -6.73 13.35
N ALA A 88 -7.15 -7.75 12.83
CA ALA A 88 -7.40 -7.86 11.39
C ALA A 88 -8.06 -6.60 10.86
N ILE A 89 -7.68 -6.21 9.64
CA ILE A 89 -8.14 -4.99 8.99
C ILE A 89 -9.05 -5.36 7.82
N SER A 90 -10.20 -4.69 7.75
CA SER A 90 -11.09 -4.73 6.59
C SER A 90 -11.12 -3.34 5.96
N LYS A 91 -10.93 -3.26 4.65
CA LYS A 91 -10.91 -1.98 3.93
C LYS A 91 -11.28 -2.18 2.46
N THR A 92 -11.74 -1.08 1.84
CA THR A 92 -11.90 -0.99 0.39
C THR A 92 -10.75 -0.14 -0.15
N ARG A 93 -10.00 -0.66 -1.10
CA ARG A 93 -8.92 0.06 -1.76
C ARG A 93 -9.38 0.56 -3.11
N TYR A 94 -9.33 1.86 -3.29
CA TYR A 94 -9.62 2.53 -4.56
C TYR A 94 -8.33 2.83 -5.29
N ILE A 95 -8.29 2.55 -6.58
CA ILE A 95 -7.14 2.81 -7.44
C ILE A 95 -7.46 4.02 -8.33
N ILE A 96 -6.67 5.07 -8.20
CA ILE A 96 -6.82 6.30 -8.97
C ILE A 96 -5.53 6.54 -9.75
N LYS A 97 -5.62 6.69 -11.05
CA LYS A 97 -4.45 7.04 -11.86
C LYS A 97 -4.01 8.46 -11.55
N VAL A 98 -2.72 8.67 -11.39
CA VAL A 98 -2.15 10.01 -11.26
C VAL A 98 -2.28 10.71 -12.62
N LYS A 99 -2.82 11.92 -12.61
CA LYS A 99 -2.92 12.75 -13.83
C LYS A 99 -1.53 13.22 -14.25
N GLY A 100 -1.30 13.26 -15.56
CA GLY A 100 -0.04 13.68 -16.15
C GLY A 100 0.85 12.50 -16.53
N GLU A 101 1.80 12.77 -17.41
CA GLU A 101 2.81 11.80 -17.76
C GLU A 101 3.82 11.70 -16.62
N ARG A 102 4.21 10.47 -16.32
CA ARG A 102 5.35 10.25 -15.44
C ARG A 102 6.53 11.01 -16.02
N LEU A 103 7.15 11.89 -15.24
CA LEU A 103 8.33 12.65 -15.66
C LEU A 103 9.43 11.65 -16.06
N LYS A 104 9.70 11.57 -17.35
CA LYS A 104 10.81 10.78 -17.87
C LYS A 104 12.09 11.47 -17.46
N VAL A 105 12.89 10.83 -16.64
CA VAL A 105 14.26 11.24 -16.45
C VAL A 105 14.93 11.17 -17.82
N LYS A 106 15.60 12.25 -18.22
CA LYS A 106 16.21 12.40 -19.54
C LYS A 106 17.14 11.22 -19.83
N GLY A 107 16.78 10.40 -20.82
CA GLY A 107 17.57 9.25 -21.25
C GLY A 107 17.12 7.88 -20.76
N GLU A 108 16.14 7.79 -19.86
CA GLU A 108 15.59 6.50 -19.43
C GLU A 108 14.32 6.17 -20.19
N ARG A 109 14.33 5.01 -20.85
CA ARG A 109 13.10 4.42 -21.35
C ARG A 109 12.39 3.77 -20.20
N THR A 110 11.19 4.24 -19.90
CA THR A 110 10.29 3.51 -19.01
C THR A 110 9.97 2.17 -19.66
N LYS A 111 10.53 1.10 -19.14
CA LYS A 111 10.41 -0.25 -19.70
C LYS A 111 9.03 -0.85 -19.55
N ASP A 112 8.19 -0.33 -18.68
CA ASP A 112 6.91 -0.92 -18.36
C ASP A 112 5.77 0.04 -18.60
N LYS A 113 4.98 -0.28 -19.62
CA LYS A 113 3.72 0.40 -19.91
C LYS A 113 2.67 0.24 -18.81
N GLY A 114 2.92 -0.63 -17.80
CA GLY A 114 2.05 -0.86 -16.66
C GLY A 114 2.37 -0.03 -15.42
N ASP A 115 3.50 0.68 -15.42
CA ASP A 115 4.01 1.43 -14.26
C ASP A 115 3.65 2.90 -14.28
N SER A 116 2.44 3.24 -14.70
CA SER A 116 1.93 4.57 -14.44
C SER A 116 1.71 4.74 -12.93
N LEU A 117 2.10 5.89 -12.39
CA LEU A 117 1.83 6.23 -11.00
C LEU A 117 0.34 6.14 -10.72
N LYS A 118 0.01 5.58 -9.58
CA LYS A 118 -1.37 5.48 -9.13
C LYS A 118 -1.45 5.78 -7.65
N TRP A 119 -2.59 6.32 -7.24
CA TRP A 119 -2.96 6.43 -5.83
C TRP A 119 -3.70 5.17 -5.42
N GLU A 120 -3.35 4.67 -4.24
CA GLU A 120 -4.11 3.65 -3.54
C GLU A 120 -4.77 4.32 -2.34
N VAL A 121 -6.08 4.47 -2.39
CA VAL A 121 -6.84 5.09 -1.30
C VAL A 121 -7.62 4.02 -0.55
N ASP A 122 -7.28 3.84 0.71
CA ASP A 122 -7.90 2.85 1.60
C ASP A 122 -8.97 3.49 2.46
N VAL A 123 -10.20 3.02 2.30
CA VAL A 123 -11.32 3.35 3.17
C VAL A 123 -11.50 2.19 4.15
N PHE A 124 -11.23 2.44 5.42
CA PHE A 124 -11.25 1.41 6.45
C PHE A 124 -12.67 1.17 6.97
N HIS A 125 -12.96 -0.09 7.31
CA HIS A 125 -14.25 -0.54 7.83
C HIS A 125 -14.14 -1.08 9.25
N GLY A 126 -15.29 -1.36 9.87
CA GLY A 126 -15.35 -1.96 11.20
C GLY A 126 -14.76 -1.05 12.28
N ARG A 127 -13.84 -1.59 13.08
CA ARG A 127 -13.22 -0.87 14.18
C ARG A 127 -12.44 0.38 13.76
N LEU A 128 -12.05 0.48 12.50
CA LEU A 128 -11.31 1.62 11.96
C LEU A 128 -12.18 2.51 11.05
N GLU A 129 -13.49 2.34 11.11
CA GLU A 129 -14.41 3.14 10.31
C GLU A 129 -14.18 4.63 10.50
N GLY A 130 -14.24 5.39 9.40
CA GLY A 130 -13.93 6.80 9.38
C GLY A 130 -12.50 7.14 8.99
N ARG A 131 -11.59 6.16 9.02
CA ARG A 131 -10.21 6.37 8.58
C ARG A 131 -10.11 6.20 7.06
N VAL A 132 -9.44 7.14 6.42
CA VAL A 132 -9.16 7.10 4.98
C VAL A 132 -7.71 7.53 4.79
N LEU A 133 -6.90 6.71 4.12
CA LEU A 133 -5.49 6.98 3.87
C LEU A 133 -5.18 6.79 2.39
N ALA A 134 -4.33 7.65 1.85
CA ALA A 134 -3.86 7.55 0.47
C ALA A 134 -2.37 7.23 0.47
N GLU A 135 -1.97 6.31 -0.40
CA GLU A 135 -0.57 5.94 -0.61
C GLU A 135 -0.21 6.07 -2.07
N ILE A 136 1.04 6.48 -2.33
CA ILE A 136 1.62 6.47 -3.66
C ILE A 136 2.99 5.80 -3.57
N GLU A 137 3.23 4.83 -4.45
CA GLU A 137 4.52 4.15 -4.54
C GLU A 137 5.35 4.81 -5.63
N LEU A 138 6.57 5.19 -5.27
CA LEU A 138 7.49 5.91 -6.14
C LEU A 138 8.67 5.01 -6.52
N SER A 139 9.29 5.31 -7.66
CA SER A 139 10.53 4.66 -8.06
C SER A 139 11.77 5.35 -7.49
N ASP A 140 11.62 6.60 -7.04
CA ASP A 140 12.68 7.41 -6.45
C ASP A 140 12.08 8.33 -5.39
N GLU A 141 12.85 8.64 -4.34
CA GLU A 141 12.41 9.53 -3.25
C GLU A 141 12.02 10.92 -3.74
N ASP A 142 12.69 11.40 -4.77
CA ASP A 142 12.51 12.75 -5.33
C ASP A 142 11.53 12.77 -6.51
N GLU A 143 10.89 11.65 -6.82
CA GLU A 143 9.95 11.59 -7.93
C GLU A 143 8.77 12.53 -7.70
N ALA A 144 8.56 13.44 -8.65
CA ALA A 144 7.46 14.40 -8.57
C ALA A 144 6.14 13.75 -9.02
N PHE A 145 5.04 14.16 -8.40
CA PHE A 145 3.69 13.71 -8.75
C PHE A 145 2.69 14.83 -8.48
N GLU A 146 1.62 14.83 -9.26
CA GLU A 146 0.53 15.79 -9.06
C GLU A 146 -0.25 15.45 -7.78
N ARG A 147 -0.56 16.46 -6.97
CA ARG A 147 -1.35 16.31 -5.75
C ARG A 147 -2.79 16.68 -6.06
N PRO A 148 -3.72 15.71 -6.03
CA PRO A 148 -5.13 16.01 -6.27
C PRO A 148 -5.75 16.82 -5.13
N ASP A 149 -6.86 17.49 -5.42
CA ASP A 149 -7.52 18.36 -4.44
C ASP A 149 -8.06 17.64 -3.21
N TRP A 150 -8.35 16.34 -3.33
CA TRP A 150 -8.83 15.51 -2.21
C TRP A 150 -7.69 15.06 -1.29
N LEU A 151 -6.43 15.25 -1.67
CA LEU A 151 -5.28 14.85 -0.89
C LEU A 151 -5.07 15.80 0.30
N GLY A 152 -4.84 15.24 1.48
CA GLY A 152 -4.59 15.99 2.70
C GLY A 152 -3.12 16.05 3.09
N GLU A 153 -2.89 16.18 4.39
CA GLU A 153 -1.55 16.27 4.97
C GLU A 153 -0.76 14.98 4.76
N GLU A 154 0.53 15.13 4.49
CA GLU A 154 1.44 14.00 4.41
C GLU A 154 1.77 13.46 5.80
N VAL A 155 1.63 12.15 5.95
CA VAL A 155 1.90 11.43 7.21
C VAL A 155 2.92 10.30 7.02
N THR A 156 3.73 10.39 5.98
CA THR A 156 4.80 9.43 5.72
C THR A 156 5.71 9.30 6.94
N GLY A 157 6.01 8.06 7.33
CA GLY A 157 6.90 7.78 8.44
C GLY A 157 6.26 7.92 9.83
N GLN A 158 4.98 8.27 9.92
CA GLN A 158 4.27 8.33 11.20
C GLN A 158 3.69 6.97 11.57
N PRO A 159 4.21 6.31 12.63
CA PRO A 159 3.87 4.90 12.93
C PRO A 159 2.38 4.63 13.17
N GLN A 160 1.62 5.60 13.68
CA GLN A 160 0.19 5.44 13.94
C GLN A 160 -0.63 5.20 12.67
N TYR A 161 -0.06 5.51 11.50
CA TYR A 161 -0.73 5.29 10.21
C TYR A 161 -0.24 4.04 9.48
N TYR A 162 0.64 3.26 10.09
CA TYR A 162 1.04 1.97 9.52
C TYR A 162 -0.04 0.92 9.79
N ASN A 163 -0.39 0.14 8.78
CA ASN A 163 -1.40 -0.92 8.93
C ASN A 163 -1.05 -1.89 10.07
N ALA A 164 0.22 -2.19 10.24
CA ALA A 164 0.67 -3.09 11.31
C ALA A 164 0.42 -2.52 12.73
N ASN A 165 0.23 -1.22 12.86
CA ASN A 165 0.05 -0.54 14.14
C ASN A 165 -1.40 -0.12 14.40
N MET A 166 -2.32 -0.50 13.52
CA MET A 166 -3.73 -0.16 13.63
C MET A 166 -4.55 -1.15 14.44
#